data_62f4d696dd97ba0f080689d5f4f9b918
#
_entry.id   62f4d696dd97ba0f080689d5f4f9b918
#
_cell.length_a   1.000
_cell.length_b   1.000
_cell.length_c   1.000
_cell.angle_alpha   90.00
_cell.angle_beta   90.00
_cell.angle_gamma   90.00
#
_symmetry.space_group_name_H-M   'P 1'
#
loop_
_entity.id
_entity.type
_entity.pdbx_description
1 polymer ?
#
loop_
_entity_poly.entity_id
_entity_poly.type
_entity_poly.pdbx_seq_one_letter_code
_entity_poly.pdbx_strand_id
1 'polypeptide(L)'
;MNLTQDLSILAMMANASVVVQLVMLLLLAVSFMSWYFIFLKVFTIHRAESRTEQFERDFWSGSDLAAMYQSAVNHRHSTGSLERIFEAGFREFAKLRGQRGTADPSVMVDGARRAMRATYQREMDRLESNLAFLASVGSVSPYVGLLGTVWGIMHAFRGLANVVQATLAAVAPGIAEALVATAIGLFAAIPAVVAYNRFSHDVDRLAVRFESFMEEFSNILQRQAQARLAGTYEAKGA
;
A
#
# COMPACT_ATOMS: atom_id res chain seq x y z
N MET A 1 -30.08 0.21 43.02
CA MET A 1 -29.00 0.44 42.01
C MET A 1 -28.93 -0.79 41.13
N ASN A 2 -29.30 -0.65 39.85
CA ASN A 2 -29.34 -1.77 38.92
C ASN A 2 -27.89 -2.08 38.44
N LEU A 3 -27.26 -3.08 39.02
CA LEU A 3 -25.90 -3.53 38.65
C LEU A 3 -25.72 -3.90 37.16
N THR A 4 -26.82 -4.09 36.43
CA THR A 4 -26.82 -4.42 35.02
C THR A 4 -26.63 -3.22 34.08
N GLN A 5 -26.88 -1.97 34.52
CA GLN A 5 -26.68 -0.75 33.74
C GLN A 5 -25.23 -0.26 33.77
N ASP A 6 -24.49 -0.54 34.83
CA ASP A 6 -23.14 -0.01 35.03
C ASP A 6 -22.06 -0.81 34.26
N LEU A 7 -22.42 -1.98 33.70
CA LEU A 7 -21.50 -2.83 32.94
C LEU A 7 -21.64 -2.74 31.41
N SER A 8 -22.45 -1.82 30.89
CA SER A 8 -22.45 -1.60 29.44
C SER A 8 -21.13 -0.95 29.02
N ILE A 9 -20.53 -1.42 27.92
CA ILE A 9 -19.25 -0.90 27.39
C ILE A 9 -19.33 0.61 27.18
N LEU A 10 -20.47 1.13 26.70
CA LEU A 10 -20.69 2.56 26.51
C LEU A 10 -20.72 3.34 27.85
N ALA A 11 -21.35 2.78 28.91
CA ALA A 11 -21.34 3.40 30.22
C ALA A 11 -19.93 3.42 30.83
N MET A 12 -19.17 2.33 30.70
CA MET A 12 -17.76 2.28 31.10
C MET A 12 -16.92 3.31 30.37
N MET A 13 -17.12 3.49 29.06
CA MET A 13 -16.41 4.53 28.29
C MET A 13 -16.78 5.95 28.75
N ALA A 14 -18.03 6.19 29.06
CA ALA A 14 -18.51 7.54 29.48
C ALA A 14 -18.05 7.91 30.91
N ASN A 15 -17.86 6.93 31.79
CA ASN A 15 -17.45 7.13 33.20
C ASN A 15 -15.93 7.11 33.39
N ALA A 16 -15.17 6.66 32.40
CA ALA A 16 -13.71 6.60 32.45
C ALA A 16 -13.08 7.99 32.67
N SER A 17 -11.86 8.02 33.22
CA SER A 17 -11.11 9.27 33.34
C SER A 17 -10.92 9.95 31.98
N VAL A 18 -10.87 11.27 31.97
CA VAL A 18 -10.72 12.08 30.73
C VAL A 18 -9.56 11.59 29.85
N VAL A 19 -8.44 11.20 30.44
CA VAL A 19 -7.27 10.69 29.71
C VAL A 19 -7.61 9.35 29.04
N VAL A 20 -8.26 8.43 29.72
CA VAL A 20 -8.68 7.14 29.15
C VAL A 20 -9.73 7.34 28.05
N GLN A 21 -10.67 8.29 28.22
CA GLN A 21 -11.63 8.65 27.18
C GLN A 21 -10.93 9.16 25.90
N LEU A 22 -9.95 10.07 26.05
CA LEU A 22 -9.17 10.58 24.92
C LEU A 22 -8.39 9.46 24.21
N VAL A 23 -7.79 8.54 24.96
CA VAL A 23 -7.09 7.37 24.41
C VAL A 23 -8.06 6.50 23.61
N MET A 24 -9.22 6.17 24.16
CA MET A 24 -10.23 5.36 23.47
C MET A 24 -10.75 6.05 22.21
N LEU A 25 -11.03 7.34 22.26
CA LEU A 25 -11.49 8.12 21.11
C LEU A 25 -10.44 8.16 20.00
N LEU A 26 -9.18 8.39 20.36
CA LEU A 26 -8.06 8.35 19.43
C LEU A 26 -7.96 6.97 18.74
N LEU A 27 -8.00 5.89 19.52
CA LEU A 27 -7.91 4.52 19.00
C LEU A 27 -9.08 4.17 18.08
N LEU A 28 -10.30 4.61 18.40
CA LEU A 28 -11.48 4.44 17.55
C LEU A 28 -11.31 5.21 16.22
N ALA A 29 -10.88 6.48 16.29
CA ALA A 29 -10.65 7.28 15.09
C ALA A 29 -9.60 6.65 14.17
N VAL A 30 -8.49 6.18 14.74
CA VAL A 30 -7.42 5.47 14.04
C VAL A 30 -7.93 4.14 13.46
N SER A 31 -8.76 3.40 14.18
CA SER A 31 -9.38 2.17 13.71
C SER A 31 -10.27 2.41 12.49
N PHE A 32 -11.16 3.42 12.53
CA PHE A 32 -12.00 3.77 11.36
C PHE A 32 -11.16 4.18 10.14
N MET A 33 -10.12 4.99 10.36
CA MET A 33 -9.21 5.38 9.29
C MET A 33 -8.46 4.16 8.72
N SER A 34 -8.06 3.22 9.56
CA SER A 34 -7.42 1.96 9.15
C SER A 34 -8.35 1.13 8.25
N TRP A 35 -9.61 0.95 8.63
CA TRP A 35 -10.60 0.26 7.80
C TRP A 35 -10.83 0.95 6.45
N TYR A 36 -10.89 2.27 6.44
CA TYR A 36 -10.97 3.05 5.19
C TYR A 36 -9.80 2.74 4.25
N PHE A 37 -8.55 2.77 4.75
CA PHE A 37 -7.39 2.44 3.94
C PHE A 37 -7.32 0.97 3.54
N ILE A 38 -7.79 0.05 4.39
CA ILE A 38 -7.88 -1.38 4.05
C ILE A 38 -8.77 -1.56 2.83
N PHE A 39 -10.00 -1.04 2.84
CA PHE A 39 -10.91 -1.17 1.70
C PHE A 39 -10.38 -0.50 0.44
N LEU A 40 -9.85 0.72 0.55
CA LEU A 40 -9.25 1.42 -0.57
C LEU A 40 -8.11 0.60 -1.20
N LYS A 41 -7.29 -0.03 -0.37
CA LYS A 41 -6.13 -0.81 -0.80
C LYS A 41 -6.53 -2.13 -1.48
N VAL A 42 -7.52 -2.83 -0.95
CA VAL A 42 -8.09 -4.02 -1.60
C VAL A 42 -8.48 -3.72 -3.05
N PHE A 43 -9.23 -2.63 -3.28
CA PHE A 43 -9.66 -2.26 -4.62
C PHE A 43 -8.48 -1.84 -5.52
N THR A 44 -7.52 -1.10 -4.97
CA THR A 44 -6.36 -0.60 -5.74
C THR A 44 -5.47 -1.75 -6.20
N ILE A 45 -5.11 -2.67 -5.30
CA ILE A 45 -4.25 -3.81 -5.60
C ILE A 45 -4.94 -4.78 -6.56
N HIS A 46 -6.19 -5.16 -6.28
CA HIS A 46 -6.94 -6.06 -7.15
C HIS A 46 -7.09 -5.49 -8.58
N ARG A 47 -7.35 -4.18 -8.69
CA ARG A 47 -7.40 -3.52 -10.00
C ARG A 47 -6.02 -3.52 -10.68
N ALA A 48 -4.93 -3.28 -9.94
CA ALA A 48 -3.57 -3.30 -10.49
C ALA A 48 -3.20 -4.70 -11.00
N GLU A 49 -3.51 -5.75 -10.24
CA GLU A 49 -3.29 -7.15 -10.61
C GLU A 49 -4.07 -7.53 -11.88
N SER A 50 -5.38 -7.29 -11.89
CA SER A 50 -6.23 -7.60 -13.05
C SER A 50 -5.79 -6.87 -14.32
N ARG A 51 -5.41 -5.59 -14.23
CA ARG A 51 -4.90 -4.83 -15.37
C ARG A 51 -3.53 -5.32 -15.84
N THR A 52 -2.66 -5.70 -14.93
CA THR A 52 -1.37 -6.29 -15.24
C THR A 52 -1.53 -7.59 -16.01
N GLU A 53 -2.40 -8.49 -15.53
CA GLU A 53 -2.69 -9.75 -16.22
C GLU A 53 -3.29 -9.56 -17.61
N GLN A 54 -4.21 -8.61 -17.75
CA GLN A 54 -4.80 -8.30 -19.06
C GLN A 54 -3.74 -7.81 -20.02
N PHE A 55 -2.89 -6.85 -19.60
CA PHE A 55 -1.82 -6.31 -20.42
C PHE A 55 -0.80 -7.37 -20.82
N GLU A 56 -0.38 -8.26 -19.90
CA GLU A 56 0.55 -9.35 -20.21
C GLU A 56 -0.05 -10.31 -21.24
N ARG A 57 -1.31 -10.70 -21.12
CA ARG A 57 -1.98 -11.54 -22.12
C ARG A 57 -1.97 -10.89 -23.50
N ASP A 58 -2.30 -9.60 -23.57
CA ASP A 58 -2.35 -8.86 -24.84
C ASP A 58 -0.94 -8.70 -25.43
N PHE A 59 0.05 -8.46 -24.60
CA PHE A 59 1.45 -8.32 -25.02
C PHE A 59 2.01 -9.63 -25.57
N TRP A 60 1.80 -10.73 -24.88
CA TRP A 60 2.32 -12.06 -25.29
C TRP A 60 1.50 -12.73 -26.39
N SER A 61 0.34 -12.21 -26.75
CA SER A 61 -0.44 -12.69 -27.90
C SER A 61 0.19 -12.35 -29.26
N GLY A 62 1.30 -11.60 -29.26
CA GLY A 62 1.99 -11.18 -30.50
C GLY A 62 1.41 -9.92 -31.13
N SER A 63 0.70 -9.11 -30.36
CA SER A 63 0.16 -7.83 -30.82
C SER A 63 1.26 -6.87 -31.26
N ASP A 64 0.99 -6.02 -32.27
CA ASP A 64 1.93 -5.00 -32.73
C ASP A 64 2.22 -3.98 -31.59
N LEU A 65 3.50 -3.84 -31.24
CA LEU A 65 3.96 -2.93 -30.19
C LEU A 65 3.55 -1.46 -30.43
N ALA A 66 3.50 -1.04 -31.72
CA ALA A 66 3.09 0.32 -32.06
C ALA A 66 1.57 0.51 -31.83
N ALA A 67 0.75 -0.48 -32.15
CA ALA A 67 -0.68 -0.46 -31.89
C ALA A 67 -0.96 -0.44 -30.38
N MET A 68 -0.27 -1.28 -29.59
CA MET A 68 -0.36 -1.28 -28.12
C MET A 68 0.05 0.07 -27.51
N TYR A 69 1.12 0.69 -28.03
CA TYR A 69 1.53 2.03 -27.59
C TYR A 69 0.47 3.08 -27.87
N GLN A 70 -0.14 3.08 -29.06
CA GLN A 70 -1.23 4.01 -29.39
C GLN A 70 -2.45 3.81 -28.50
N SER A 71 -2.81 2.57 -28.20
CA SER A 71 -3.86 2.24 -27.24
C SER A 71 -3.56 2.79 -25.85
N ALA A 72 -2.35 2.57 -25.33
CA ALA A 72 -1.91 3.07 -24.02
C ALA A 72 -1.97 4.62 -23.94
N VAL A 73 -1.55 5.31 -25.00
CA VAL A 73 -1.58 6.78 -25.08
C VAL A 73 -3.02 7.32 -25.12
N ASN A 74 -3.91 6.66 -25.88
CA ASN A 74 -5.30 7.09 -26.02
C ASN A 74 -6.13 6.89 -24.73
N HIS A 75 -5.78 5.88 -23.91
CA HIS A 75 -6.53 5.52 -22.72
C HIS A 75 -5.78 5.89 -21.42
N ARG A 76 -4.98 6.94 -21.38
CA ARG A 76 -4.11 7.34 -20.27
C ARG A 76 -4.77 7.34 -18.88
N HIS A 77 -6.06 7.66 -18.78
CA HIS A 77 -6.78 7.69 -17.51
C HIS A 77 -7.17 6.30 -16.98
N SER A 78 -7.15 5.27 -17.82
CA SER A 78 -7.53 3.91 -17.47
C SER A 78 -6.38 2.89 -17.54
N THR A 79 -5.16 3.31 -17.92
CA THR A 79 -4.00 2.45 -18.06
C THR A 79 -3.54 1.84 -16.74
N GLY A 80 -3.15 0.57 -16.78
CA GLY A 80 -2.53 -0.16 -15.68
C GLY A 80 -1.09 0.29 -15.40
N SER A 81 -0.53 -0.13 -14.26
CA SER A 81 0.84 0.21 -13.89
C SER A 81 1.86 -0.36 -14.89
N LEU A 82 1.72 -1.62 -15.29
CA LEU A 82 2.60 -2.26 -16.26
C LEU A 82 2.51 -1.62 -17.66
N GLU A 83 1.30 -1.25 -18.07
CA GLU A 83 1.05 -0.56 -19.34
C GLU A 83 1.74 0.82 -19.37
N ARG A 84 1.77 1.55 -18.25
CA ARG A 84 2.51 2.83 -18.12
C ARG A 84 4.03 2.64 -18.19
N ILE A 85 4.55 1.55 -17.63
CA ILE A 85 5.97 1.19 -17.73
C ILE A 85 6.33 0.90 -19.19
N PHE A 86 5.51 0.10 -19.88
CA PHE A 86 5.67 -0.19 -21.30
C PHE A 86 5.63 1.11 -22.15
N GLU A 87 4.61 1.97 -21.94
CA GLU A 87 4.49 3.25 -22.66
C GLU A 87 5.75 4.10 -22.51
N ALA A 88 6.29 4.21 -21.30
CA ALA A 88 7.47 5.01 -21.03
C ALA A 88 8.72 4.47 -21.75
N GLY A 89 8.93 3.15 -21.74
CA GLY A 89 10.03 2.49 -22.43
C GLY A 89 9.93 2.62 -23.94
N PHE A 90 8.76 2.29 -24.49
CA PHE A 90 8.55 2.35 -25.94
C PHE A 90 8.64 3.79 -26.47
N ARG A 91 8.11 4.77 -25.76
CA ARG A 91 8.20 6.19 -26.12
C ARG A 91 9.66 6.65 -26.21
N GLU A 92 10.49 6.34 -25.23
CA GLU A 92 11.90 6.75 -25.24
C GLU A 92 12.68 6.01 -26.33
N PHE A 93 12.42 4.73 -26.53
CA PHE A 93 13.01 3.94 -27.61
C PHE A 93 12.64 4.53 -28.99
N ALA A 94 11.36 4.85 -29.24
CA ALA A 94 10.88 5.42 -30.48
C ALA A 94 11.48 6.82 -30.74
N LYS A 95 11.62 7.64 -29.70
CA LYS A 95 12.24 8.98 -29.77
C LYS A 95 13.71 8.87 -30.17
N LEU A 96 14.50 8.03 -29.52
CA LEU A 96 15.92 7.83 -29.84
C LEU A 96 16.09 7.25 -31.25
N ARG A 97 15.20 6.36 -31.66
CA ARG A 97 15.17 5.80 -33.01
C ARG A 97 14.91 6.86 -34.11
N GLY A 98 14.14 7.91 -33.80
CA GLY A 98 13.80 9.01 -34.73
C GLY A 98 14.88 10.07 -34.85
N GLN A 99 15.86 10.13 -33.96
CA GLN A 99 16.96 11.10 -34.05
C GLN A 99 17.91 10.74 -35.21
N ARG A 100 18.14 11.69 -36.12
CA ARG A 100 19.05 11.54 -37.25
C ARG A 100 20.51 11.51 -36.78
N GLY A 101 21.01 10.35 -36.56
CA GLY A 101 22.39 10.08 -36.19
C GLY A 101 22.39 8.63 -35.64
N THR A 102 23.30 7.80 -36.09
CA THR A 102 23.41 6.40 -35.75
C THR A 102 23.45 6.24 -34.22
N ALA A 103 22.28 6.25 -33.59
CA ALA A 103 22.21 5.91 -32.20
C ALA A 103 22.54 4.42 -32.08
N ASP A 104 23.64 4.13 -31.39
CA ASP A 104 24.01 2.76 -31.05
C ASP A 104 22.78 2.07 -30.42
N PRO A 105 22.43 0.84 -30.89
CA PRO A 105 21.35 0.06 -30.31
C PRO A 105 21.40 -0.03 -28.79
N SER A 106 22.59 -0.13 -28.21
CA SER A 106 22.79 -0.16 -26.77
C SER A 106 22.27 1.13 -26.10
N VAL A 107 22.54 2.30 -26.67
CA VAL A 107 22.08 3.60 -26.14
C VAL A 107 20.56 3.73 -26.18
N MET A 108 19.93 3.21 -27.26
CA MET A 108 18.46 3.22 -27.38
C MET A 108 17.79 2.32 -26.31
N VAL A 109 18.32 1.11 -26.12
CA VAL A 109 17.82 0.16 -25.12
C VAL A 109 18.06 0.66 -23.71
N ASP A 110 19.23 1.21 -23.41
CA ASP A 110 19.54 1.78 -22.12
C ASP A 110 18.67 3.00 -21.79
N GLY A 111 18.37 3.82 -22.79
CA GLY A 111 17.42 4.93 -22.65
C GLY A 111 16.02 4.43 -22.26
N ALA A 112 15.51 3.43 -23.00
CA ALA A 112 14.22 2.80 -22.71
C ALA A 112 14.19 2.18 -21.31
N ARG A 113 15.26 1.43 -20.92
CA ARG A 113 15.37 0.80 -19.60
C ARG A 113 15.35 1.83 -18.47
N ARG A 114 16.06 2.95 -18.60
CA ARG A 114 16.02 4.06 -17.63
C ARG A 114 14.62 4.68 -17.53
N ALA A 115 13.93 4.87 -18.64
CA ALA A 115 12.57 5.42 -18.65
C ALA A 115 11.57 4.48 -17.99
N MET A 116 11.66 3.17 -18.27
CA MET A 116 10.86 2.14 -17.60
C MET A 116 11.12 2.12 -16.10
N ARG A 117 12.38 2.11 -15.67
CA ARG A 117 12.75 2.07 -14.26
C ARG A 117 12.26 3.30 -13.49
N ALA A 118 12.35 4.48 -14.07
CA ALA A 118 11.81 5.70 -13.46
C ALA A 118 10.28 5.67 -13.32
N THR A 119 9.57 5.02 -14.24
CA THR A 119 8.13 4.86 -14.18
C THR A 119 7.75 3.76 -13.18
N TYR A 120 8.48 2.64 -13.17
CA TYR A 120 8.33 1.57 -12.18
C TYR A 120 8.40 2.12 -10.74
N GLN A 121 9.41 2.91 -10.40
CA GLN A 121 9.52 3.51 -9.07
C GLN A 121 8.27 4.31 -8.69
N ARG A 122 7.77 5.15 -9.59
CA ARG A 122 6.54 5.92 -9.37
C ARG A 122 5.30 5.06 -9.18
N GLU A 123 5.21 3.94 -9.91
CA GLU A 123 4.08 3.01 -9.77
C GLU A 123 4.18 2.22 -8.45
N MET A 124 5.41 1.84 -8.03
CA MET A 124 5.63 1.21 -6.73
C MET A 124 5.27 2.16 -5.58
N ASP A 125 5.71 3.43 -5.62
CA ASP A 125 5.34 4.45 -4.62
C ASP A 125 3.81 4.59 -4.48
N ARG A 126 3.07 4.48 -5.58
CA ARG A 126 1.59 4.50 -5.56
C ARG A 126 0.99 3.23 -4.95
N LEU A 127 1.55 2.07 -5.29
CA LEU A 127 1.10 0.80 -4.75
C LEU A 127 1.43 0.65 -3.26
N GLU A 128 2.51 1.20 -2.77
CA GLU A 128 2.94 1.19 -1.38
C GLU A 128 2.26 2.29 -0.54
N SER A 129 1.66 3.29 -1.18
CA SER A 129 1.00 4.40 -0.47
C SER A 129 0.08 3.88 0.64
N ASN A 130 0.06 4.56 1.79
CA ASN A 130 -0.74 4.22 2.97
C ASN A 130 -0.40 2.88 3.69
N LEU A 131 0.51 2.04 3.18
CA LEU A 131 0.96 0.84 3.88
C LEU A 131 1.69 1.19 5.18
N ALA A 132 2.52 2.24 5.15
CA ALA A 132 3.21 2.75 6.34
C ALA A 132 2.24 3.15 7.47
N PHE A 133 1.08 3.71 7.12
CA PHE A 133 0.04 4.01 8.11
C PHE A 133 -0.50 2.73 8.77
N LEU A 134 -0.84 1.70 7.98
CA LEU A 134 -1.33 0.42 8.51
C LEU A 134 -0.28 -0.26 9.39
N ALA A 135 1.00 -0.23 9.00
CA ALA A 135 2.10 -0.72 9.80
C ALA A 135 2.20 0.01 11.15
N SER A 136 2.09 1.34 11.14
CA SER A 136 2.12 2.18 12.34
C SER A 136 0.93 1.90 13.26
N VAL A 137 -0.28 1.78 12.71
CA VAL A 137 -1.48 1.43 13.50
C VAL A 137 -1.30 0.06 14.14
N GLY A 138 -0.85 -0.92 13.38
CA GLY A 138 -0.63 -2.28 13.87
C GLY A 138 0.40 -2.38 14.98
N SER A 139 1.48 -1.62 14.89
CA SER A 139 2.57 -1.65 15.88
C SER A 139 2.33 -0.75 17.09
N VAL A 140 1.67 0.41 16.94
CA VAL A 140 1.56 1.43 17.99
C VAL A 140 0.26 1.32 18.80
N SER A 141 -0.87 0.95 18.15
CA SER A 141 -2.18 0.94 18.82
C SER A 141 -2.26 0.07 20.07
N PRO A 142 -1.61 -1.13 20.16
CA PRO A 142 -1.58 -1.91 21.37
C PRO A 142 -0.92 -1.19 22.56
N TYR A 143 0.16 -0.46 22.29
CA TYR A 143 0.87 0.31 23.32
C TYR A 143 0.08 1.53 23.79
N VAL A 144 -0.65 2.17 22.88
CA VAL A 144 -1.57 3.27 23.25
C VAL A 144 -2.72 2.73 24.11
N GLY A 145 -3.27 1.54 23.78
CA GLY A 145 -4.25 0.85 24.61
C GLY A 145 -3.71 0.50 25.98
N LEU A 146 -2.48 -0.04 26.04
CA LEU A 146 -1.79 -0.35 27.30
C LEU A 146 -1.56 0.91 28.16
N LEU A 147 -1.19 2.03 27.55
CA LEU A 147 -1.09 3.32 28.24
C LEU A 147 -2.43 3.70 28.89
N GLY A 148 -3.54 3.51 28.18
CA GLY A 148 -4.89 3.71 28.71
C GLY A 148 -5.16 2.84 29.94
N THR A 149 -4.74 1.58 29.91
CA THR A 149 -4.87 0.64 31.04
C THR A 149 -4.07 1.09 32.24
N VAL A 150 -2.78 1.40 32.05
CA VAL A 150 -1.90 1.85 33.15
C VAL A 150 -2.45 3.10 33.79
N TRP A 151 -2.89 4.08 32.99
CA TRP A 151 -3.47 5.33 33.50
C TRP A 151 -4.79 5.10 34.25
N GLY A 152 -5.70 4.29 33.70
CA GLY A 152 -6.98 3.99 34.29
C GLY A 152 -6.86 3.26 35.63
N ILE A 153 -5.99 2.25 35.70
CA ILE A 153 -5.72 1.52 36.96
C ILE A 153 -5.10 2.47 38.00
N MET A 154 -4.12 3.27 37.60
CA MET A 154 -3.51 4.28 38.48
C MET A 154 -4.56 5.26 39.02
N HIS A 155 -5.48 5.71 38.16
CA HIS A 155 -6.57 6.62 38.57
C HIS A 155 -7.53 5.95 39.57
N ALA A 156 -7.92 4.71 39.32
CA ALA A 156 -8.76 3.92 40.22
C ALA A 156 -8.14 3.76 41.61
N PHE A 157 -6.85 3.42 41.69
CA PHE A 157 -6.14 3.31 42.97
C PHE A 157 -5.95 4.65 43.68
N ARG A 158 -5.74 5.75 42.99
CA ARG A 158 -5.69 7.07 43.60
C ARG A 158 -6.99 7.47 44.27
N GLY A 159 -8.13 6.99 43.75
CA GLY A 159 -9.44 7.18 44.40
C GLY A 159 -9.55 6.53 45.77
N LEU A 160 -8.78 5.44 46.04
CA LEU A 160 -8.76 4.78 47.33
C LEU A 160 -7.99 5.54 48.42
N ALA A 161 -7.07 6.43 48.05
CA ALA A 161 -6.24 7.15 49.03
C ALA A 161 -7.04 8.01 50.02
N ASN A 162 -8.29 8.38 49.69
CA ASN A 162 -9.17 9.23 50.50
C ASN A 162 -10.34 8.43 51.13
N VAL A 163 -10.34 7.09 51.09
CA VAL A 163 -11.46 6.25 51.58
C VAL A 163 -11.01 5.51 52.82
N VAL A 164 -11.78 5.62 53.89
CA VAL A 164 -11.48 4.99 55.22
C VAL A 164 -11.54 3.47 55.15
N GLN A 165 -12.36 2.88 54.26
CA GLN A 165 -12.42 1.45 53.98
C GLN A 165 -12.21 1.17 52.52
N ALA A 166 -11.00 0.74 52.16
CA ALA A 166 -10.66 0.33 50.82
C ALA A 166 -11.30 -1.04 50.51
N THR A 167 -12.29 -1.08 49.60
CA THR A 167 -12.90 -2.31 49.12
C THR A 167 -12.60 -2.54 47.67
N LEU A 168 -12.50 -3.82 47.25
CA LEU A 168 -12.31 -4.18 45.85
C LEU A 168 -13.46 -3.63 44.97
N ALA A 169 -14.67 -3.58 45.49
CA ALA A 169 -15.84 -3.03 44.80
C ALA A 169 -15.69 -1.57 44.41
N ALA A 170 -14.87 -0.79 45.13
CA ALA A 170 -14.63 0.62 44.80
C ALA A 170 -13.70 0.83 43.62
N VAL A 171 -12.79 -0.10 43.29
CA VAL A 171 -11.83 -0.01 42.18
C VAL A 171 -12.21 -0.82 40.96
N ALA A 172 -13.04 -1.87 41.15
CA ALA A 172 -13.40 -2.79 40.06
C ALA A 172 -13.95 -2.11 38.80
N PRO A 173 -14.83 -1.08 38.88
CA PRO A 173 -15.30 -0.34 37.71
C PRO A 173 -14.15 0.32 36.95
N GLY A 174 -13.28 1.06 37.62
CA GLY A 174 -12.15 1.76 37.00
C GLY A 174 -11.12 0.82 36.35
N ILE A 175 -10.93 -0.38 36.94
CA ILE A 175 -10.10 -1.42 36.33
C ILE A 175 -10.77 -1.96 35.05
N ALA A 176 -12.08 -2.22 35.10
CA ALA A 176 -12.84 -2.69 33.93
C ALA A 176 -12.80 -1.68 32.79
N GLU A 177 -12.99 -0.39 33.08
CA GLU A 177 -12.88 0.71 32.10
C GLU A 177 -11.49 0.77 31.47
N ALA A 178 -10.44 0.60 32.27
CA ALA A 178 -9.07 0.58 31.79
C ALA A 178 -8.84 -0.58 30.80
N LEU A 179 -9.32 -1.77 31.10
CA LEU A 179 -9.18 -2.96 30.22
C LEU A 179 -9.88 -2.76 28.85
N VAL A 180 -10.98 -2.00 28.82
CA VAL A 180 -11.65 -1.66 27.55
C VAL A 180 -10.72 -0.87 26.61
N ALA A 181 -9.90 0.04 27.14
CA ALA A 181 -8.95 0.79 26.32
C ALA A 181 -7.93 -0.14 25.62
N THR A 182 -7.40 -1.14 26.32
CA THR A 182 -6.52 -2.13 25.69
C THR A 182 -7.24 -2.99 24.66
N ALA A 183 -8.48 -3.39 24.92
CA ALA A 183 -9.27 -4.16 23.96
C ALA A 183 -9.51 -3.36 22.67
N ILE A 184 -9.82 -2.07 22.75
CA ILE A 184 -9.97 -1.18 21.60
C ILE A 184 -8.63 -1.04 20.86
N GLY A 185 -7.50 -0.92 21.57
CA GLY A 185 -6.17 -0.86 20.97
C GLY A 185 -5.83 -2.10 20.15
N LEU A 186 -6.14 -3.28 20.67
CA LEU A 186 -5.97 -4.56 19.97
C LEU A 186 -6.93 -4.69 18.78
N PHE A 187 -8.18 -4.26 18.95
CA PHE A 187 -9.18 -4.25 17.89
C PHE A 187 -8.76 -3.36 16.67
N ALA A 188 -8.11 -2.24 16.95
CA ALA A 188 -7.54 -1.39 15.88
C ALA A 188 -6.30 -2.03 15.23
N ALA A 189 -5.42 -2.66 16.03
CA ALA A 189 -4.13 -3.15 15.58
C ALA A 189 -4.24 -4.43 14.73
N ILE A 190 -5.04 -5.40 15.15
CA ILE A 190 -5.08 -6.73 14.54
C ILE A 190 -5.46 -6.66 13.04
N PRO A 191 -6.56 -6.01 12.63
CA PRO A 191 -6.89 -5.88 11.21
C PRO A 191 -5.82 -5.13 10.41
N ALA A 192 -5.20 -4.10 11.02
CA ALA A 192 -4.18 -3.29 10.37
C ALA A 192 -2.93 -4.11 10.05
N VAL A 193 -2.43 -4.93 11.00
CA VAL A 193 -1.27 -5.81 10.80
C VAL A 193 -1.56 -6.86 9.74
N VAL A 194 -2.71 -7.52 9.83
CA VAL A 194 -3.09 -8.56 8.86
C VAL A 194 -3.17 -7.98 7.45
N ALA A 195 -3.81 -6.82 7.31
CA ALA A 195 -3.94 -6.13 6.03
C ALA A 195 -2.58 -5.66 5.49
N TYR A 196 -1.74 -5.06 6.33
CA TYR A 196 -0.40 -4.63 5.96
C TYR A 196 0.43 -5.80 5.41
N ASN A 197 0.50 -6.91 6.13
CA ASN A 197 1.28 -8.08 5.72
C ASN A 197 0.79 -8.65 4.39
N ARG A 198 -0.53 -8.73 4.20
CA ARG A 198 -1.10 -9.20 2.95
C ARG A 198 -0.80 -8.26 1.79
N PHE A 199 -1.07 -6.97 1.95
CA PHE A 199 -0.88 -6.00 0.87
C PHE A 199 0.59 -5.80 0.52
N SER A 200 1.50 -5.83 1.50
CA SER A 200 2.94 -5.79 1.25
C SER A 200 3.36 -6.96 0.35
N HIS A 201 2.92 -8.18 0.68
CA HIS A 201 3.19 -9.35 -0.13
C HIS A 201 2.62 -9.26 -1.56
N ASP A 202 1.38 -8.77 -1.71
CA ASP A 202 0.75 -8.62 -3.03
C ASP A 202 1.46 -7.55 -3.88
N VAL A 203 1.93 -6.46 -3.25
CA VAL A 203 2.74 -5.41 -3.92
C VAL A 203 4.11 -5.96 -4.34
N ASP A 204 4.80 -6.74 -3.49
CA ASP A 204 6.07 -7.38 -3.82
C ASP A 204 5.94 -8.33 -5.03
N ARG A 205 4.85 -9.09 -5.10
CA ARG A 205 4.57 -9.94 -6.26
C ARG A 205 4.40 -9.15 -7.55
N LEU A 206 3.69 -8.01 -7.49
CA LEU A 206 3.56 -7.11 -8.65
C LEU A 206 4.91 -6.49 -9.04
N ALA A 207 5.76 -6.14 -8.06
CA ALA A 207 7.10 -5.61 -8.30
C ALA A 207 7.95 -6.59 -9.12
N VAL A 208 8.00 -7.86 -8.71
CA VAL A 208 8.72 -8.93 -9.43
C VAL A 208 8.20 -9.10 -10.87
N ARG A 209 6.87 -9.06 -11.07
CA ARG A 209 6.26 -9.15 -12.41
C ARG A 209 6.67 -7.97 -13.30
N PHE A 210 6.67 -6.75 -12.74
CA PHE A 210 7.08 -5.56 -13.48
C PHE A 210 8.56 -5.59 -13.86
N GLU A 211 9.43 -6.05 -12.95
CA GLU A 211 10.86 -6.20 -13.22
C GLU A 211 11.12 -7.25 -14.30
N SER A 212 10.49 -8.42 -14.21
CA SER A 212 10.60 -9.47 -15.24
C SER A 212 10.16 -8.94 -16.60
N PHE A 213 9.02 -8.25 -16.66
CA PHE A 213 8.54 -7.65 -17.90
C PHE A 213 9.53 -6.62 -18.47
N MET A 214 10.12 -5.74 -17.64
CA MET A 214 11.10 -4.75 -18.12
C MET A 214 12.33 -5.39 -18.74
N GLU A 215 12.82 -6.50 -18.17
CA GLU A 215 13.96 -7.23 -18.72
C GLU A 215 13.59 -7.92 -20.05
N GLU A 216 12.45 -8.61 -20.11
CA GLU A 216 11.97 -9.28 -21.32
C GLU A 216 11.70 -8.28 -22.45
N PHE A 217 11.05 -7.16 -22.12
CA PHE A 217 10.78 -6.09 -23.09
C PHE A 217 12.08 -5.43 -23.58
N SER A 218 13.06 -5.21 -22.69
CA SER A 218 14.38 -4.71 -23.08
C SER A 218 15.06 -5.64 -24.10
N ASN A 219 14.98 -6.96 -23.92
CA ASN A 219 15.50 -7.95 -24.86
C ASN A 219 14.80 -7.90 -26.24
N ILE A 220 13.47 -7.65 -26.25
CA ILE A 220 12.71 -7.46 -27.50
C ILE A 220 13.18 -6.20 -28.21
N LEU A 221 13.32 -5.08 -27.49
CA LEU A 221 13.80 -3.82 -28.07
C LEU A 221 15.23 -3.96 -28.61
N GLN A 222 16.10 -4.69 -27.93
CA GLN A 222 17.47 -4.95 -28.38
C GLN A 222 17.49 -5.73 -29.70
N ARG A 223 16.68 -6.78 -29.83
CA ARG A 223 16.56 -7.56 -31.08
C ARG A 223 16.04 -6.67 -32.22
N GLN A 224 15.04 -5.83 -31.97
CA GLN A 224 14.51 -4.91 -32.97
C GLN A 224 15.55 -3.85 -33.42
N ALA A 225 16.35 -3.34 -32.48
CA ALA A 225 17.41 -2.39 -32.79
C ALA A 225 18.52 -3.00 -33.64
N GLN A 226 18.93 -4.24 -33.33
CA GLN A 226 19.96 -4.97 -34.06
C GLN A 226 19.51 -5.40 -35.47
N ALA A 227 18.29 -5.93 -35.62
CA ALA A 227 17.74 -6.36 -36.91
C ALA A 227 17.70 -5.21 -37.92
N ARG A 228 17.44 -3.99 -37.45
CA ARG A 228 17.43 -2.81 -38.31
C ARG A 228 18.83 -2.40 -38.79
N LEU A 229 19.85 -2.52 -37.95
CA LEU A 229 21.24 -2.28 -38.35
C LEU A 229 21.67 -3.23 -39.45
N ALA A 230 21.37 -4.52 -39.30
CA ALA A 230 21.67 -5.53 -40.32
C ALA A 230 21.02 -5.20 -41.65
N GLY A 231 19.72 -4.84 -41.70
CA GLY A 231 19.02 -4.45 -42.90
C GLY A 231 19.52 -3.13 -43.52
N THR A 232 20.11 -2.23 -42.71
CA THR A 232 20.71 -0.99 -43.23
C THR A 232 22.07 -1.22 -43.86
N TYR A 233 22.84 -2.19 -43.39
CA TYR A 233 24.10 -2.59 -43.99
C TYR A 233 23.90 -3.32 -45.33
N GLU A 234 22.91 -4.19 -45.45
CA GLU A 234 22.57 -4.86 -46.72
C GLU A 234 22.11 -3.88 -47.79
N ALA A 235 21.29 -2.87 -47.43
CA ALA A 235 20.81 -1.83 -48.34
C ALA A 235 21.90 -0.83 -48.80
N LYS A 236 23.03 -0.73 -48.08
CA LYS A 236 24.17 0.14 -48.48
C LYS A 236 25.26 -0.62 -49.24
N GLY A 237 25.24 -1.93 -49.23
CA GLY A 237 26.20 -2.78 -49.92
C GLY A 237 25.74 -3.28 -51.28
N ALA A 238 24.51 -2.98 -51.70
CA ALA A 238 23.93 -3.18 -53.01
C ALA A 238 23.87 -1.88 -53.81
#